data_67f70d72573ff5116498dc0133f5879d
#
_entry.id   67f70d72573ff5116498dc0133f5879d
#
_cell.length_a   1.000
_cell.length_b   1.000
_cell.length_c   1.000
_cell.angle_alpha   90.00
_cell.angle_beta   90.00
_cell.angle_gamma   90.00
#
_symmetry.space_group_name_H-M   'P 1'
#
loop_
_entity.id
_entity.type
_entity.pdbx_description
1 polymer ?
#
loop_
_entity_poly.entity_id
_entity_poly.type
_entity_poly.pdbx_seq_one_letter_code
_entity_poly.pdbx_strand_id
1 'polypeptide(L)'
;IDMLREKYDKKIVPMIIPEYKDKQFVKLHNILDNLQEAYDGDFEQQVLAIKEGLMELVAESDDAYLDKYFSGEEFTEEELQKGITIGIKRGDIIPVICGSTINNIGTKEILETLESYIYPGHIDSDAPFRGQVFKTMVDPFTGKMSYIKIIEGTLKKDMEVIDITQDKKEKIYV
;
A
#
# COMPACT_ATOMS: atom_id res chain seq x y z
N ILE A 1 -7.61 13.61 6.95
CA ILE A 1 -8.27 12.35 6.52
C ILE A 1 -9.58 12.65 5.84
N ASP A 2 -10.45 13.48 6.42
CA ASP A 2 -11.79 13.78 5.89
C ASP A 2 -11.74 14.33 4.45
N MET A 3 -10.83 15.24 4.14
CA MET A 3 -10.61 15.70 2.76
C MET A 3 -10.19 14.58 1.80
N LEU A 4 -9.45 13.58 2.27
CA LEU A 4 -9.10 12.41 1.45
C LEU A 4 -10.32 11.52 1.24
N ARG A 5 -11.14 11.32 2.27
CA ARG A 5 -12.38 10.55 2.18
C ARG A 5 -13.41 11.22 1.28
N GLU A 6 -13.55 12.53 1.33
CA GLU A 6 -14.41 13.27 0.40
C GLU A 6 -13.98 13.11 -1.07
N LYS A 7 -12.67 13.01 -1.32
CA LYS A 7 -12.11 12.94 -2.66
C LYS A 7 -12.00 11.52 -3.21
N TYR A 8 -11.71 10.53 -2.35
CA TYR A 8 -11.34 9.17 -2.73
C TYR A 8 -12.22 8.08 -2.11
N ASP A 9 -13.36 8.47 -1.47
CA ASP A 9 -14.32 7.57 -0.85
C ASP A 9 -13.87 6.94 0.49
N LYS A 10 -14.77 6.14 1.08
CA LYS A 10 -14.66 5.50 2.41
C LYS A 10 -13.51 4.49 2.52
N LYS A 11 -12.95 4.08 1.39
CA LYS A 11 -11.84 3.12 1.29
C LYS A 11 -10.51 3.61 1.89
N ILE A 12 -10.43 4.88 2.27
CA ILE A 12 -9.23 5.49 2.90
C ILE A 12 -9.14 5.04 4.35
N VAL A 13 -8.12 4.25 4.66
CA VAL A 13 -7.86 3.75 5.99
C VAL A 13 -6.52 4.26 6.52
N PRO A 14 -6.52 5.11 7.56
CA PRO A 14 -5.29 5.49 8.25
C PRO A 14 -4.75 4.29 9.02
N MET A 15 -3.62 3.74 8.58
CA MET A 15 -2.96 2.62 9.25
C MET A 15 -2.04 3.10 10.37
N ILE A 16 -1.42 4.25 10.15
CA ILE A 16 -0.53 4.89 11.11
C ILE A 16 -1.05 6.29 11.37
N ILE A 17 -1.34 6.59 12.63
CA ILE A 17 -1.89 7.88 13.07
C ILE A 17 -0.99 8.56 14.08
N PRO A 18 -0.83 9.90 13.99
CA PRO A 18 -0.04 10.66 14.94
C PRO A 18 -0.86 11.02 16.18
N GLU A 19 -0.29 10.82 17.36
CA GLU A 19 -0.81 11.35 18.62
C GLU A 19 -0.21 12.72 18.89
N TYR A 20 -1.06 13.65 19.31
CA TYR A 20 -0.66 14.99 19.76
C TYR A 20 -1.17 15.26 21.18
N LYS A 21 -0.31 15.80 22.04
CA LYS A 21 -0.67 16.32 23.34
C LYS A 21 -0.24 17.79 23.39
N ASP A 22 -1.16 18.68 23.76
CA ASP A 22 -0.92 20.12 23.80
C ASP A 22 -0.32 20.69 22.49
N LYS A 23 -0.76 20.17 21.34
CA LYS A 23 -0.25 20.48 19.99
C LYS A 23 1.19 20.03 19.73
N GLN A 24 1.78 19.27 20.62
CA GLN A 24 3.09 18.65 20.41
C GLN A 24 2.94 17.21 19.97
N PHE A 25 3.72 16.81 18.98
CA PHE A 25 3.77 15.42 18.53
C PHE A 25 4.33 14.54 19.66
N VAL A 26 3.65 13.44 19.94
CA VAL A 26 4.06 12.44 20.95
C VAL A 26 4.68 11.22 20.28
N LYS A 27 3.89 10.47 19.54
CA LYS A 27 4.31 9.26 18.82
C LYS A 27 3.38 8.94 17.66
N LEU A 28 3.78 7.97 16.85
CA LEU A 28 2.93 7.31 15.88
C LEU A 28 2.31 6.05 16.51
N HIS A 29 1.09 5.77 16.13
CA HIS A 29 0.38 4.56 16.52
C HIS A 29 -0.02 3.78 15.26
N ASN A 30 0.29 2.49 15.25
CA ASN A 30 -0.31 1.57 14.30
C ASN A 30 -1.69 1.17 14.83
N ILE A 31 -2.74 1.36 14.03
CA ILE A 31 -4.10 1.02 14.44
C ILE A 31 -4.34 -0.48 14.67
N LEU A 32 -3.44 -1.34 14.17
CA LEU A 32 -3.50 -2.79 14.36
C LEU A 32 -2.78 -3.25 15.63
N ASP A 33 -1.92 -2.41 16.20
CA ASP A 33 -1.27 -2.72 17.46
C ASP A 33 -2.31 -2.87 18.58
N ASN A 34 -1.98 -3.72 19.57
CA ASN A 34 -2.88 -4.10 20.62
C ASN A 34 -3.55 -2.89 21.30
N LEU A 35 -4.87 -2.85 21.23
CA LEU A 35 -5.74 -1.87 21.87
C LEU A 35 -5.72 -1.90 23.42
N GLN A 36 -4.80 -2.65 24.02
CA GLN A 36 -4.63 -2.68 25.49
C GLN A 36 -3.91 -1.45 26.04
N GLU A 37 -3.32 -0.61 25.19
CA GLU A 37 -2.93 0.72 25.61
C GLU A 37 -4.19 1.58 25.72
N ALA A 38 -4.56 1.94 26.93
CA ALA A 38 -5.64 2.88 27.17
C ALA A 38 -5.25 4.23 26.57
N TYR A 39 -5.91 4.58 25.47
CA TYR A 39 -5.83 5.93 24.91
C TYR A 39 -6.77 6.83 25.72
N ASP A 40 -6.37 8.06 25.99
CA ASP A 40 -7.21 9.02 26.71
C ASP A 40 -8.11 9.82 25.76
N GLY A 41 -9.40 9.88 26.07
CA GLY A 41 -10.33 10.86 25.54
C GLY A 41 -10.63 10.76 24.03
N ASP A 42 -10.59 11.90 23.33
CA ASP A 42 -10.98 12.01 21.92
C ASP A 42 -10.11 11.16 20.97
N PHE A 43 -8.85 10.92 21.35
CA PHE A 43 -7.94 10.09 20.54
C PHE A 43 -8.37 8.61 20.55
N GLU A 44 -8.79 8.10 21.69
CA GLU A 44 -9.34 6.73 21.79
C GLU A 44 -10.54 6.53 20.86
N GLN A 45 -11.50 7.47 20.91
CA GLN A 45 -12.68 7.42 20.06
C GLN A 45 -12.32 7.43 18.58
N GLN A 46 -11.32 8.24 18.20
CA GLN A 46 -10.83 8.29 16.83
C GLN A 46 -10.20 6.96 16.38
N VAL A 47 -9.39 6.34 17.22
CA VAL A 47 -8.78 5.02 16.94
C VAL A 47 -9.84 3.95 16.79
N LEU A 48 -10.81 3.90 17.71
CA LEU A 48 -11.89 2.93 17.68
C LEU A 48 -12.74 3.06 16.40
N ALA A 49 -13.11 4.28 16.01
CA ALA A 49 -13.87 4.50 14.78
C ALA A 49 -13.11 4.07 13.51
N ILE A 50 -11.78 4.28 13.47
CA ILE A 50 -10.94 3.83 12.35
C ILE A 50 -10.88 2.30 12.31
N LYS A 51 -10.72 1.66 13.47
CA LYS A 51 -10.72 0.20 13.56
C LYS A 51 -12.04 -0.42 13.11
N GLU A 52 -13.14 0.11 13.60
CA GLU A 52 -14.46 -0.37 13.23
C GLU A 52 -14.69 -0.29 11.73
N GLY A 53 -14.34 0.83 11.09
CA GLY A 53 -14.40 0.97 9.64
C GLY A 53 -13.44 0.03 8.88
N LEU A 54 -12.27 -0.28 9.43
CA LEU A 54 -11.37 -1.28 8.85
C LEU A 54 -11.94 -2.69 8.96
N MET A 55 -12.56 -3.05 10.10
CA MET A 55 -13.18 -4.36 10.28
C MET A 55 -14.34 -4.59 9.30
N GLU A 56 -15.14 -3.56 9.01
CA GLU A 56 -16.17 -3.62 7.97
C GLU A 56 -15.56 -3.92 6.59
N LEU A 57 -14.51 -3.21 6.20
CA LEU A 57 -13.83 -3.43 4.92
C LEU A 57 -13.15 -4.81 4.83
N VAL A 58 -12.62 -5.31 5.93
CA VAL A 58 -12.07 -6.67 6.00
C VAL A 58 -13.19 -7.70 5.86
N ALA A 59 -14.32 -7.50 6.53
CA ALA A 59 -15.48 -8.38 6.41
C ALA A 59 -15.98 -8.48 4.97
N GLU A 60 -16.04 -7.36 4.24
CA GLU A 60 -16.45 -7.31 2.83
C GLU A 60 -15.45 -8.02 1.88
N SER A 61 -14.26 -8.39 2.36
CA SER A 61 -13.23 -9.01 1.52
C SER A 61 -13.49 -10.49 1.20
N ASP A 62 -14.28 -11.21 2.02
CA ASP A 62 -14.56 -12.64 1.89
C ASP A 62 -15.89 -12.97 2.59
N ASP A 63 -16.72 -13.84 1.99
CA ASP A 63 -18.02 -14.23 2.52
C ASP A 63 -17.92 -14.86 3.93
N ALA A 64 -16.86 -15.64 4.19
CA ALA A 64 -16.62 -16.23 5.50
C ALA A 64 -16.28 -15.17 6.57
N TYR A 65 -15.61 -14.09 6.17
CA TYR A 65 -15.33 -12.97 7.07
C TYR A 65 -16.58 -12.14 7.34
N LEU A 66 -17.44 -12.00 6.35
CA LEU A 66 -18.72 -11.32 6.50
C LEU A 66 -19.62 -12.05 7.51
N ASP A 67 -19.75 -13.38 7.40
CA ASP A 67 -20.51 -14.20 8.35
C ASP A 67 -19.95 -14.09 9.78
N LYS A 68 -18.61 -14.10 9.91
CA LYS A 68 -17.93 -13.95 11.18
C LYS A 68 -18.19 -12.58 11.82
N TYR A 69 -18.13 -11.52 11.05
CA TYR A 69 -18.41 -10.15 11.50
C TYR A 69 -19.85 -10.00 12.02
N PHE A 70 -20.83 -10.54 11.28
CA PHE A 70 -22.24 -10.50 11.70
C PHE A 70 -22.56 -11.40 12.90
N SER A 71 -21.79 -12.47 13.12
CA SER A 71 -21.93 -13.30 14.32
C SER A 71 -21.32 -12.66 15.58
N GLY A 72 -20.59 -11.54 15.42
CA GLY A 72 -19.92 -10.85 16.52
C GLY A 72 -18.62 -11.53 16.96
N GLU A 73 -18.06 -12.40 16.15
CA GLU A 73 -16.78 -13.04 16.40
C GLU A 73 -15.62 -12.11 16.03
N GLU A 74 -14.58 -12.10 16.85
CA GLU A 74 -13.37 -11.31 16.57
C GLU A 74 -12.50 -11.97 15.49
N PHE A 75 -11.91 -11.15 14.62
CA PHE A 75 -10.91 -11.62 13.66
C PHE A 75 -9.59 -11.92 14.35
N THR A 76 -8.94 -13.00 13.95
CA THR A 76 -7.56 -13.27 14.32
C THR A 76 -6.60 -12.33 13.59
N GLU A 77 -5.36 -12.18 14.09
CA GLU A 77 -4.34 -11.36 13.41
C GLU A 77 -4.08 -11.83 11.98
N GLU A 78 -4.06 -13.14 11.74
CA GLU A 78 -3.87 -13.73 10.42
C GLU A 78 -5.04 -13.40 9.47
N GLU A 79 -6.27 -13.46 9.94
CA GLU A 79 -7.47 -13.12 9.17
C GLU A 79 -7.47 -11.62 8.81
N LEU A 80 -7.12 -10.76 9.78
CA LEU A 80 -6.99 -9.32 9.55
C LEU A 80 -5.94 -9.02 8.49
N GLN A 81 -4.74 -9.57 8.64
CA GLN A 81 -3.66 -9.35 7.68
C GLN A 81 -4.04 -9.82 6.28
N LYS A 82 -4.69 -10.99 6.17
CA LYS A 82 -5.16 -11.54 4.90
C LYS A 82 -6.26 -10.68 4.29
N GLY A 83 -7.27 -10.28 5.06
CA GLY A 83 -8.36 -9.44 4.59
C GLY A 83 -7.89 -8.06 4.13
N ILE A 84 -6.99 -7.42 4.88
CA ILE A 84 -6.36 -6.15 4.49
C ILE A 84 -5.58 -6.32 3.17
N THR A 85 -4.78 -7.39 3.05
CA THR A 85 -4.02 -7.66 1.82
C THR A 85 -4.93 -7.86 0.61
N ILE A 86 -6.04 -8.57 0.77
CA ILE A 86 -7.05 -8.76 -0.28
C ILE A 86 -7.69 -7.41 -0.64
N GLY A 87 -8.12 -6.63 0.36
CA GLY A 87 -8.72 -5.32 0.17
C GLY A 87 -7.80 -4.34 -0.55
N ILE A 88 -6.51 -4.30 -0.20
CA ILE A 88 -5.50 -3.48 -0.88
C ILE A 88 -5.32 -3.93 -2.33
N LYS A 89 -5.22 -5.24 -2.59
CA LYS A 89 -5.11 -5.78 -3.95
C LYS A 89 -6.29 -5.43 -4.85
N ARG A 90 -7.49 -5.43 -4.30
CA ARG A 90 -8.73 -5.08 -5.04
C ARG A 90 -8.93 -3.56 -5.17
N GLY A 91 -8.20 -2.76 -4.39
CA GLY A 91 -8.41 -1.32 -4.28
C GLY A 91 -9.61 -0.94 -3.42
N ASP A 92 -10.06 -1.85 -2.56
CA ASP A 92 -11.14 -1.65 -1.59
C ASP A 92 -10.62 -1.06 -0.28
N ILE A 93 -9.33 -1.22 -0.01
CA ILE A 93 -8.61 -0.57 1.10
C ILE A 93 -7.46 0.25 0.52
N ILE A 94 -7.42 1.54 0.86
CA ILE A 94 -6.33 2.45 0.52
C ILE A 94 -5.64 2.84 1.84
N PRO A 95 -4.49 2.22 2.16
CA PRO A 95 -3.79 2.52 3.40
C PRO A 95 -3.18 3.91 3.36
N VAL A 96 -3.35 4.67 4.44
CA VAL A 96 -2.74 5.99 4.64
C VAL A 96 -1.79 5.92 5.82
N ILE A 97 -0.57 6.39 5.62
CA ILE A 97 0.48 6.43 6.61
C ILE A 97 0.93 7.87 6.79
N CYS A 98 1.02 8.32 8.03
CA CYS A 98 1.53 9.64 8.38
C CYS A 98 3.01 9.57 8.72
N GLY A 99 3.77 10.58 8.32
CA GLY A 99 5.18 10.70 8.65
C GLY A 99 5.74 12.09 8.40
N SER A 100 6.99 12.31 8.79
CA SER A 100 7.73 13.55 8.55
C SER A 100 9.12 13.24 8.03
N THR A 101 9.38 13.58 6.78
CA THR A 101 10.69 13.39 6.15
C THR A 101 11.78 14.27 6.79
N ILE A 102 11.41 15.48 7.22
CA ILE A 102 12.36 16.42 7.87
C ILE A 102 12.85 15.85 9.21
N ASN A 103 11.94 15.26 9.98
CA ASN A 103 12.24 14.74 11.31
C ASN A 103 12.52 13.23 11.31
N ASN A 104 12.52 12.59 10.14
CA ASN A 104 12.67 11.14 9.97
C ASN A 104 11.69 10.33 10.85
N ILE A 105 10.43 10.80 10.93
CA ILE A 105 9.36 10.14 11.68
C ILE A 105 8.50 9.35 10.68
N GLY A 106 8.17 8.09 11.01
CA GLY A 106 7.30 7.23 10.20
C GLY A 106 8.00 6.44 9.11
N THR A 107 9.31 6.56 8.94
CA THR A 107 10.06 5.82 7.91
C THR A 107 10.01 4.32 8.15
N LYS A 108 10.16 3.88 9.40
CA LYS A 108 10.07 2.47 9.79
C LYS A 108 8.68 1.92 9.53
N GLU A 109 7.66 2.63 9.97
CA GLU A 109 6.25 2.26 9.82
C GLU A 109 5.83 2.17 8.34
N ILE A 110 6.36 3.05 7.48
CA ILE A 110 6.15 2.98 6.03
C ILE A 110 6.76 1.69 5.47
N LEU A 111 8.01 1.37 5.81
CA LEU A 111 8.69 0.18 5.31
C LEU A 111 8.00 -1.11 5.79
N GLU A 112 7.61 -1.18 7.06
CA GLU A 112 6.86 -2.32 7.62
C GLU A 112 5.50 -2.50 6.94
N THR A 113 4.79 -1.41 6.67
CA THR A 113 3.51 -1.47 5.95
C THR A 113 3.70 -1.95 4.50
N LEU A 114 4.75 -1.47 3.81
CA LEU A 114 5.08 -1.91 2.46
C LEU A 114 5.42 -3.41 2.44
N GLU A 115 6.22 -3.88 3.38
CA GLU A 115 6.60 -5.29 3.49
C GLU A 115 5.39 -6.19 3.80
N SER A 116 4.49 -5.75 4.69
CA SER A 116 3.36 -6.55 5.14
C SER A 116 2.24 -6.66 4.11
N TYR A 117 1.97 -5.60 3.36
CA TYR A 117 0.74 -5.50 2.55
C TYR A 117 0.96 -5.34 1.06
N ILE A 118 2.16 -4.91 0.62
CA ILE A 118 2.43 -4.78 -0.82
C ILE A 118 3.11 -6.04 -1.32
N TYR A 119 2.31 -6.90 -1.92
CA TYR A 119 2.81 -8.10 -2.55
C TYR A 119 3.35 -7.77 -3.95
N PRO A 120 4.63 -8.06 -4.23
CA PRO A 120 5.12 -8.02 -5.61
C PRO A 120 4.30 -9.02 -6.42
N GLY A 121 3.66 -8.55 -7.50
CA GLY A 121 2.90 -9.43 -8.39
C GLY A 121 3.79 -10.60 -8.85
N HIS A 122 3.20 -11.79 -9.04
CA HIS A 122 3.92 -12.91 -9.62
C HIS A 122 4.28 -12.55 -11.07
N ILE A 123 5.58 -12.51 -11.36
CA ILE A 123 6.10 -12.31 -12.72
C ILE A 123 6.52 -13.69 -13.22
N ASP A 124 5.87 -14.17 -14.27
CA ASP A 124 6.35 -15.37 -14.97
C ASP A 124 7.62 -15.01 -15.75
N SER A 125 8.77 -15.43 -15.21
CA SER A 125 10.10 -15.14 -15.79
C SER A 125 10.35 -15.88 -17.10
N ASP A 126 9.65 -16.96 -17.38
CA ASP A 126 9.81 -17.82 -18.54
C ASP A 126 8.90 -17.38 -19.73
N ALA A 127 7.93 -16.52 -19.45
CA ALA A 127 7.08 -15.93 -20.47
C ALA A 127 7.90 -14.99 -21.41
N PRO A 128 7.41 -14.70 -22.61
CA PRO A 128 7.97 -13.65 -23.45
C PRO A 128 8.00 -12.32 -22.71
N PHE A 129 9.10 -11.56 -22.88
CA PHE A 129 9.25 -10.27 -22.22
C PHE A 129 8.11 -9.30 -22.60
N ARG A 130 7.46 -8.74 -21.59
CA ARG A 130 6.49 -7.66 -21.69
C ARG A 130 6.76 -6.63 -20.60
N GLY A 131 6.95 -5.39 -20.98
CA GLY A 131 7.23 -4.30 -20.07
C GLY A 131 6.54 -3.00 -20.47
N GLN A 132 6.40 -2.11 -19.51
CA GLN A 132 5.84 -0.78 -19.70
C GLN A 132 6.84 0.28 -19.29
N VAL A 133 7.18 1.18 -20.19
CA VAL A 133 7.94 2.38 -19.87
C VAL A 133 7.04 3.33 -19.09
N PHE A 134 7.42 3.67 -17.87
CA PHE A 134 6.65 4.58 -17.02
C PHE A 134 7.34 5.91 -16.74
N LYS A 135 8.66 5.99 -17.05
CA LYS A 135 9.44 7.22 -16.90
C LYS A 135 10.60 7.23 -17.88
N THR A 136 10.87 8.38 -18.47
CA THR A 136 12.05 8.63 -19.29
C THR A 136 12.78 9.85 -18.75
N MET A 137 14.10 9.75 -18.62
CA MET A 137 14.98 10.84 -18.22
C MET A 137 16.11 10.97 -19.24
N VAL A 138 16.66 12.17 -19.33
CA VAL A 138 17.88 12.43 -20.11
C VAL A 138 18.99 12.76 -19.12
N ASP A 139 19.98 11.91 -19.08
CA ASP A 139 21.19 12.13 -18.29
C ASP A 139 22.28 12.72 -19.18
N PRO A 140 23.04 13.73 -18.73
CA PRO A 140 24.07 14.38 -19.55
C PRO A 140 25.20 13.45 -20.02
N PHE A 141 25.43 12.34 -19.31
CA PHE A 141 26.53 11.40 -19.57
C PHE A 141 26.09 10.12 -20.27
N THR A 142 24.96 9.56 -19.82
CA THR A 142 24.44 8.28 -20.32
C THR A 142 23.38 8.44 -21.40
N GLY A 143 22.90 9.67 -21.63
CA GLY A 143 21.87 9.95 -22.63
C GLY A 143 20.45 9.64 -22.13
N LYS A 144 19.60 9.14 -23.03
CA LYS A 144 18.20 8.82 -22.73
C LYS A 144 18.10 7.52 -21.94
N MET A 145 17.58 7.58 -20.73
CA MET A 145 17.27 6.43 -19.88
C MET A 145 15.78 6.24 -19.74
N SER A 146 15.32 5.01 -19.95
CA SER A 146 13.93 4.63 -19.78
C SER A 146 13.78 3.67 -18.60
N TYR A 147 12.87 3.98 -17.68
CA TYR A 147 12.50 3.12 -16.56
C TYR A 147 11.34 2.22 -16.99
N ILE A 148 11.56 0.91 -16.90
CA ILE A 148 10.62 -0.09 -17.39
C ILE A 148 10.09 -0.92 -16.22
N LYS A 149 8.76 -1.00 -16.08
CA LYS A 149 8.11 -1.98 -15.23
C LYS A 149 7.99 -3.30 -16.02
N ILE A 150 8.65 -4.34 -15.54
CA ILE A 150 8.51 -5.69 -16.12
C ILE A 150 7.15 -6.24 -15.69
N ILE A 151 6.35 -6.65 -16.66
CA ILE A 151 5.01 -7.24 -16.46
C ILE A 151 5.13 -8.75 -16.57
N GLU A 152 5.89 -9.25 -17.54
CA GLU A 152 6.17 -10.67 -17.77
C GLU A 152 7.56 -10.84 -18.37
N GLY A 153 8.10 -12.03 -18.24
CA GLY A 153 9.39 -12.41 -18.82
C GLY A 153 10.58 -11.75 -18.14
N THR A 154 11.71 -11.82 -18.82
CA THR A 154 12.99 -11.28 -18.32
C THR A 154 13.59 -10.33 -19.34
N LEU A 155 14.00 -9.13 -18.89
CA LEU A 155 14.74 -8.17 -19.71
C LEU A 155 16.24 -8.44 -19.58
N LYS A 156 16.92 -8.60 -20.70
CA LYS A 156 18.37 -8.87 -20.75
C LYS A 156 19.09 -7.79 -21.56
N LYS A 157 20.36 -7.58 -21.22
CA LYS A 157 21.26 -6.73 -22.02
C LYS A 157 21.32 -7.23 -23.46
N ASP A 158 21.41 -6.29 -24.41
CA ASP A 158 21.48 -6.55 -25.84
C ASP A 158 20.25 -7.26 -26.46
N MET A 159 19.17 -7.41 -25.71
CA MET A 159 17.91 -7.95 -26.20
C MET A 159 17.26 -6.99 -27.19
N GLU A 160 16.69 -7.53 -28.27
CA GLU A 160 15.81 -6.77 -29.16
C GLU A 160 14.36 -6.86 -28.65
N VAL A 161 13.71 -5.73 -28.56
CA VAL A 161 12.31 -5.60 -28.17
C VAL A 161 11.54 -4.83 -29.23
N ILE A 162 10.23 -4.98 -29.25
CA ILE A 162 9.34 -4.23 -30.13
C ILE A 162 8.62 -3.17 -29.28
N ASP A 163 8.84 -1.90 -29.59
CA ASP A 163 7.98 -0.83 -29.08
C ASP A 163 6.65 -0.88 -29.84
N ILE A 164 5.62 -1.37 -29.14
CA ILE A 164 4.28 -1.53 -29.73
C ILE A 164 3.65 -0.18 -30.07
N THR A 165 4.01 0.88 -29.34
CA THR A 165 3.43 2.22 -29.56
C THR A 165 3.95 2.84 -30.85
N GLN A 166 5.21 2.59 -31.21
CA GLN A 166 5.88 3.15 -32.38
C GLN A 166 6.06 2.14 -33.54
N ASP A 167 5.73 0.88 -33.29
CA ASP A 167 5.98 -0.26 -34.20
C ASP A 167 7.44 -0.33 -34.66
N LYS A 168 8.36 -0.20 -33.69
CA LYS A 168 9.80 -0.18 -33.95
C LYS A 168 10.52 -1.24 -33.13
N LYS A 169 11.56 -1.82 -33.78
CA LYS A 169 12.51 -2.65 -33.04
C LYS A 169 13.53 -1.75 -32.35
N GLU A 170 13.75 -2.00 -31.08
CA GLU A 170 14.75 -1.30 -30.28
C GLU A 170 15.68 -2.31 -29.60
N LYS A 171 16.96 -1.97 -29.50
CA LYS A 171 17.93 -2.77 -28.76
C LYS A 171 18.10 -2.19 -27.36
N ILE A 172 18.08 -3.07 -26.36
CA ILE A 172 18.24 -2.67 -24.95
C ILE A 172 19.74 -2.59 -24.61
N TYR A 173 20.15 -1.44 -24.12
CA TYR A 173 21.48 -1.20 -23.56
C TYR A 173 21.31 -0.99 -22.05
N VAL A 174 21.98 -1.81 -21.23
CA VAL A 174 21.98 -1.75 -19.77
C VAL A 174 23.38 -1.48 -19.27
#